data_ecae157d5386047b4e4dd8dbc693bfa2
#
_entry.id   ecae157d5386047b4e4dd8dbc693bfa2
#
_cell.length_a   1.000
_cell.length_b   1.000
_cell.length_c   1.000
_cell.angle_alpha   90.00
_cell.angle_beta   90.00
_cell.angle_gamma   90.00
#
_symmetry.space_group_name_H-M   'P 1'
#
loop_
_entity.id
_entity.type
_entity.pdbx_description
1 polymer ?
#
loop_
_entity_poly.entity_id
_entity_poly.type
_entity_poly.pdbx_seq_one_letter_code
_entity_poly.pdbx_strand_id
1 'polypeptide(L)'
;VESSRKAAKPQLERIVLGVDPGTATTGYGVVATRTDGEFELLACGVVRTAAHVAMHLRLQELFRDLRAIIREFQPDEMAVEKLFFGRNVTTAISVGQARGAILLAAAEEALPVVEYTPAEVKQAISGYGNAEKRQVQEMVRQVLHLDAAPQPDDAADGVAIAVCHLQSARYRNWQ
;
A
#
# COMPACT_ATOMS: atom_id res chain seq x y z
N VAL A 1 24.51 24.98 33.08
CA VAL A 1 24.67 24.71 31.65
C VAL A 1 23.91 23.41 31.36
N GLU A 2 22.60 23.56 31.03
CA GLU A 2 21.76 22.43 30.62
C GLU A 2 22.07 22.12 29.15
N SER A 3 22.78 21.02 28.93
CA SER A 3 23.01 20.44 27.60
C SER A 3 21.70 19.87 27.12
N SER A 4 20.99 20.64 26.30
CA SER A 4 19.83 20.16 25.52
C SER A 4 20.30 19.04 24.57
N ARG A 5 20.20 17.78 25.01
CA ARG A 5 20.35 16.63 24.11
C ARG A 5 19.24 16.71 23.08
N LYS A 6 19.55 17.19 21.86
CA LYS A 6 18.70 16.98 20.69
C LYS A 6 18.44 15.48 20.60
N ALA A 7 17.20 15.05 20.86
CA ALA A 7 16.80 13.68 20.63
C ALA A 7 17.09 13.35 19.15
N ALA A 8 17.86 12.28 18.91
CA ALA A 8 18.13 11.80 17.57
C ALA A 8 16.76 11.47 16.91
N LYS A 9 16.58 11.83 15.62
CA LYS A 9 15.38 11.44 14.89
C LYS A 9 15.29 9.92 14.91
N PRO A 10 14.09 9.34 15.20
CA PRO A 10 13.90 7.90 15.16
C PRO A 10 14.28 7.37 13.78
N GLN A 11 14.92 6.21 13.73
CA GLN A 11 15.29 5.55 12.47
C GLN A 11 14.11 4.73 11.94
N LEU A 12 14.08 4.48 10.64
CA LEU A 12 13.13 3.57 10.01
C LEU A 12 13.58 2.13 10.26
N GLU A 13 12.66 1.26 10.67
CA GLU A 13 12.93 -0.16 10.94
C GLU A 13 12.43 -1.08 9.85
N ARG A 14 11.26 -0.76 9.28
CA ARG A 14 10.60 -1.58 8.27
C ARG A 14 9.81 -0.70 7.33
N ILE A 15 9.98 -0.91 6.03
CA ILE A 15 9.28 -0.19 4.97
C ILE A 15 8.37 -1.16 4.23
N VAL A 16 7.11 -0.80 4.06
CA VAL A 16 6.11 -1.60 3.33
C VAL A 16 5.52 -0.80 2.19
N LEU A 17 5.46 -1.42 1.02
CA LEU A 17 4.73 -0.91 -0.15
C LEU A 17 3.35 -1.57 -0.19
N GLY A 18 2.29 -0.82 0.07
CA GLY A 18 0.91 -1.27 -0.12
C GLY A 18 0.42 -0.93 -1.52
N VAL A 19 -0.25 -1.87 -2.17
CA VAL A 19 -0.73 -1.73 -3.55
C VAL A 19 -2.19 -2.17 -3.66
N ASP A 20 -3.03 -1.29 -4.21
CA ASP A 20 -4.41 -1.56 -4.61
C ASP A 20 -4.48 -1.73 -6.14
N PRO A 21 -4.65 -2.96 -6.65
CA PRO A 21 -4.56 -3.25 -8.08
C PRO A 21 -5.73 -2.71 -8.88
N GLY A 22 -5.46 -1.90 -9.90
CA GLY A 22 -6.42 -1.46 -10.89
C GLY A 22 -5.79 -1.28 -12.26
N THR A 23 -6.54 -1.49 -13.34
CA THR A 23 -5.98 -1.38 -14.69
C THR A 23 -5.83 0.07 -15.15
N ALA A 24 -6.82 0.90 -14.88
CA ALA A 24 -6.78 2.32 -15.25
C ALA A 24 -5.98 3.13 -14.22
N THR A 25 -6.10 2.76 -12.96
CA THR A 25 -5.45 3.39 -11.82
C THR A 25 -5.06 2.30 -10.84
N THR A 26 -3.79 2.21 -10.50
CA THR A 26 -3.27 1.39 -9.41
C THR A 26 -2.84 2.33 -8.30
N GLY A 27 -3.44 2.20 -7.13
CA GLY A 27 -3.07 2.98 -5.94
C GLY A 27 -1.86 2.39 -5.24
N TYR A 28 -0.99 3.23 -4.69
CA TYR A 28 0.11 2.77 -3.84
C TYR A 28 0.36 3.68 -2.65
N GLY A 29 0.89 3.08 -1.58
CA GLY A 29 1.38 3.79 -0.41
C GLY A 29 2.64 3.14 0.14
N VAL A 30 3.64 3.95 0.46
CA VAL A 30 4.89 3.50 1.10
C VAL A 30 4.87 4.00 2.54
N VAL A 31 4.82 3.08 3.48
CA VAL A 31 4.73 3.37 4.92
C VAL A 31 5.85 2.66 5.65
N ALA A 32 6.48 3.36 6.57
CA ALA A 32 7.51 2.79 7.42
C ALA A 32 7.07 2.69 8.88
N THR A 33 7.63 1.72 9.61
CA THR A 33 7.66 1.71 11.07
C THR A 33 8.95 2.37 11.53
N ARG A 34 8.85 3.26 12.51
CA ARG A 34 9.98 3.92 13.14
C ARG A 34 10.42 3.18 14.42
N THR A 35 11.63 3.43 14.88
CA THR A 35 12.19 2.83 16.11
C THR A 35 11.42 3.19 17.40
N ASP A 36 10.63 4.28 17.36
CA ASP A 36 9.71 4.64 18.47
C ASP A 36 8.36 3.92 18.38
N GLY A 37 8.18 3.09 17.34
CA GLY A 37 6.96 2.33 17.12
C GLY A 37 5.88 3.08 16.35
N GLU A 38 6.07 4.34 15.99
CA GLU A 38 5.14 5.12 15.17
C GLU A 38 5.25 4.74 13.69
N PHE A 39 4.20 5.00 12.92
CA PHE A 39 4.21 4.85 11.47
C PHE A 39 4.50 6.20 10.80
N GLU A 40 5.21 6.14 9.68
CA GLU A 40 5.53 7.31 8.86
C GLU A 40 5.15 7.04 7.41
N LEU A 41 4.38 7.97 6.79
CA LEU A 41 4.09 7.94 5.37
C LEU A 41 5.28 8.51 4.60
N LEU A 42 5.96 7.68 3.82
CA LEU A 42 7.09 8.09 2.99
C LEU A 42 6.64 8.62 1.63
N ALA A 43 5.67 7.93 1.01
CA ALA A 43 5.08 8.33 -0.26
C ALA A 43 3.70 7.70 -0.46
N CYS A 44 2.87 8.33 -1.25
CA CYS A 44 1.67 7.71 -1.79
C CYS A 44 1.33 8.32 -3.15
N GLY A 45 0.59 7.59 -3.96
CA GLY A 45 0.18 8.06 -5.27
C GLY A 45 -0.55 7.00 -6.08
N VAL A 46 -0.62 7.26 -7.36
CA VAL A 46 -1.26 6.35 -8.32
C VAL A 46 -0.40 6.17 -9.56
N VAL A 47 -0.34 4.96 -10.06
CA VAL A 47 0.11 4.65 -11.43
C VAL A 47 -1.11 4.64 -12.33
N ARG A 48 -1.13 5.51 -13.35
CA ARG A 48 -2.24 5.63 -14.30
C ARG A 48 -1.82 5.13 -15.66
N THR A 49 -2.70 4.37 -16.32
CA THR A 49 -2.52 3.93 -17.69
C THR A 49 -3.70 4.38 -18.55
N ALA A 50 -3.42 4.84 -19.77
CA ALA A 50 -4.46 5.41 -20.64
C ALA A 50 -5.39 4.34 -21.23
N ALA A 51 -6.70 4.54 -21.14
CA ALA A 51 -7.71 3.57 -21.56
C ALA A 51 -7.70 3.24 -23.07
N HIS A 52 -7.21 4.18 -23.91
CA HIS A 52 -7.11 3.99 -25.35
C HIS A 52 -5.85 3.23 -25.80
N VAL A 53 -4.94 2.92 -24.87
CA VAL A 53 -3.71 2.16 -25.13
C VAL A 53 -4.00 0.66 -25.02
N ALA A 54 -3.36 -0.14 -25.87
CA ALA A 54 -3.54 -1.60 -25.86
C ALA A 54 -3.10 -2.19 -24.50
N MET A 55 -3.82 -3.21 -24.01
CA MET A 55 -3.65 -3.77 -22.66
C MET A 55 -2.20 -4.16 -22.35
N HIS A 56 -1.51 -4.84 -23.26
CA HIS A 56 -0.14 -5.27 -23.01
C HIS A 56 0.84 -4.10 -22.78
N LEU A 57 0.62 -2.95 -23.43
CA LEU A 57 1.42 -1.74 -23.23
C LEU A 57 1.09 -1.07 -21.90
N ARG A 58 -0.19 -1.08 -21.51
CA ARG A 58 -0.62 -0.60 -20.19
C ARG A 58 0.00 -1.42 -19.05
N LEU A 59 0.02 -2.75 -19.21
CA LEU A 59 0.66 -3.63 -18.25
C LEU A 59 2.17 -3.44 -18.17
N GLN A 60 2.81 -3.19 -19.31
CA GLN A 60 4.24 -2.84 -19.38
C GLN A 60 4.54 -1.53 -18.64
N GLU A 61 3.71 -0.50 -18.84
CA GLU A 61 3.83 0.78 -18.14
C GLU A 61 3.68 0.60 -16.64
N LEU A 62 2.61 -0.07 -16.19
CA LEU A 62 2.38 -0.39 -14.78
C LEU A 62 3.56 -1.15 -14.16
N PHE A 63 4.04 -2.18 -14.84
CA PHE A 63 5.18 -2.99 -14.39
C PHE A 63 6.44 -2.13 -14.22
N ARG A 64 6.78 -1.31 -15.22
CA ARG A 64 7.95 -0.44 -15.20
C ARG A 64 7.87 0.59 -14.06
N ASP A 65 6.72 1.26 -13.93
CA ASP A 65 6.55 2.34 -12.96
C ASP A 65 6.54 1.80 -11.53
N LEU A 66 5.93 0.62 -11.30
CA LEU A 66 5.97 -0.02 -9.99
C LEU A 66 7.38 -0.47 -9.60
N ARG A 67 8.16 -1.02 -10.55
CA ARG A 67 9.58 -1.33 -10.30
C ARG A 67 10.41 -0.10 -9.95
N ALA A 68 10.12 1.05 -10.58
CA ALA A 68 10.78 2.30 -10.23
C ALA A 68 10.48 2.70 -8.78
N ILE A 69 9.23 2.58 -8.33
CA ILE A 69 8.82 2.83 -6.93
C ILE A 69 9.55 1.87 -5.97
N ILE A 70 9.57 0.56 -6.28
CA ILE A 70 10.27 -0.43 -5.46
C ILE A 70 11.76 -0.08 -5.32
N ARG A 71 12.42 0.29 -6.41
CA ARG A 71 13.84 0.64 -6.41
C ARG A 71 14.15 1.96 -5.68
N GLU A 72 13.23 2.92 -5.76
CA GLU A 72 13.38 4.21 -5.09
C GLU A 72 13.27 4.07 -3.57
N PHE A 73 12.24 3.37 -3.08
CA PHE A 73 11.95 3.28 -1.65
C PHE A 73 12.54 2.04 -0.98
N GLN A 74 12.96 1.03 -1.73
CA GLN A 74 13.54 -0.23 -1.25
C GLN A 74 12.74 -0.84 -0.08
N PRO A 75 11.42 -1.11 -0.28
CA PRO A 75 10.60 -1.70 0.76
C PRO A 75 11.09 -3.11 1.12
N ASP A 76 10.87 -3.52 2.35
CA ASP A 76 11.16 -4.88 2.82
C ASP A 76 10.13 -5.89 2.34
N GLU A 77 8.90 -5.45 2.15
CA GLU A 77 7.77 -6.28 1.71
C GLU A 77 6.76 -5.45 0.92
N MET A 78 6.02 -6.14 0.04
CA MET A 78 4.83 -5.61 -0.62
C MET A 78 3.58 -6.25 -0.04
N ALA A 79 2.61 -5.42 0.30
CA ALA A 79 1.26 -5.83 0.66
C ALA A 79 0.31 -5.51 -0.51
N VAL A 80 -0.47 -6.50 -0.96
CA VAL A 80 -1.36 -6.35 -2.13
C VAL A 80 -2.77 -6.79 -1.76
N GLU A 81 -3.79 -6.06 -2.26
CA GLU A 81 -5.16 -6.49 -2.09
C GLU A 81 -5.47 -7.74 -2.93
N LYS A 82 -6.16 -8.72 -2.31
CA LYS A 82 -6.66 -9.91 -3.00
C LYS A 82 -7.80 -9.54 -3.94
N LEU A 83 -7.80 -10.16 -5.11
CA LEU A 83 -8.95 -10.06 -6.01
C LEU A 83 -10.17 -10.73 -5.40
N PHE A 84 -11.27 -9.98 -5.34
CA PHE A 84 -12.59 -10.52 -5.09
C PHE A 84 -13.39 -10.53 -6.40
N PHE A 85 -13.81 -11.68 -6.83
CA PHE A 85 -14.66 -11.83 -8.02
C PHE A 85 -16.07 -11.31 -7.70
N GLY A 86 -16.36 -10.09 -8.16
CA GLY A 86 -17.72 -9.56 -8.21
C GLY A 86 -18.48 -10.09 -9.41
N ARG A 87 -19.70 -9.57 -9.63
CA ARG A 87 -20.58 -9.98 -10.75
C ARG A 87 -20.04 -9.58 -12.13
N ASN A 88 -19.08 -8.67 -12.22
CA ASN A 88 -18.54 -8.17 -13.48
C ASN A 88 -17.23 -8.87 -13.85
N VAL A 89 -17.32 -9.91 -14.66
CA VAL A 89 -16.19 -10.76 -15.10
C VAL A 89 -15.16 -9.95 -15.91
N THR A 90 -15.59 -9.02 -16.76
CA THR A 90 -14.68 -8.23 -17.60
C THR A 90 -13.75 -7.37 -16.77
N THR A 91 -14.29 -6.70 -15.76
CA THR A 91 -13.48 -5.92 -14.81
C THR A 91 -12.53 -6.82 -14.02
N ALA A 92 -13.00 -7.99 -13.58
CA ALA A 92 -12.19 -8.95 -12.84
C ALA A 92 -10.98 -9.45 -13.67
N ILE A 93 -11.15 -9.71 -14.96
CA ILE A 93 -10.07 -10.14 -15.85
C ILE A 93 -9.02 -9.02 -15.97
N SER A 94 -9.44 -7.78 -16.25
CA SER A 94 -8.51 -6.66 -16.44
C SER A 94 -7.75 -6.31 -15.15
N VAL A 95 -8.39 -6.36 -14.01
CA VAL A 95 -7.72 -6.18 -12.70
C VAL A 95 -6.79 -7.35 -12.40
N GLY A 96 -7.17 -8.57 -12.75
CA GLY A 96 -6.31 -9.76 -12.64
C GLY A 96 -5.03 -9.64 -13.47
N GLN A 97 -5.12 -9.10 -14.68
CA GLN A 97 -3.95 -8.83 -15.52
C GLN A 97 -3.03 -7.77 -14.89
N ALA A 98 -3.59 -6.66 -14.40
CA ALA A 98 -2.83 -5.64 -13.68
C ALA A 98 -2.12 -6.22 -12.45
N ARG A 99 -2.86 -7.03 -11.66
CA ARG A 99 -2.30 -7.72 -10.50
C ARG A 99 -1.16 -8.66 -10.88
N GLY A 100 -1.26 -9.38 -12.00
CA GLY A 100 -0.17 -10.22 -12.52
C GLY A 100 1.10 -9.41 -12.80
N ALA A 101 0.97 -8.23 -13.41
CA ALA A 101 2.09 -7.32 -13.66
C ALA A 101 2.71 -6.79 -12.35
N ILE A 102 1.87 -6.50 -11.33
CA ILE A 102 2.32 -6.05 -10.00
C ILE A 102 3.13 -7.16 -9.30
N LEU A 103 2.62 -8.39 -9.28
CA LEU A 103 3.31 -9.52 -8.65
C LEU A 103 4.63 -9.84 -9.36
N LEU A 104 4.65 -9.74 -10.70
CA LEU A 104 5.87 -9.92 -11.48
C LEU A 104 6.90 -8.82 -11.17
N ALA A 105 6.47 -7.57 -11.01
CA ALA A 105 7.36 -6.47 -10.63
C ALA A 105 8.02 -6.71 -9.26
N ALA A 106 7.26 -7.22 -8.28
CA ALA A 106 7.80 -7.61 -6.99
C ALA A 106 8.79 -8.77 -7.10
N ALA A 107 8.46 -9.81 -7.87
CA ALA A 107 9.31 -10.99 -8.06
C ALA A 107 10.65 -10.62 -8.73
N GLU A 108 10.65 -9.75 -9.73
CA GLU A 108 11.85 -9.26 -10.42
C GLU A 108 12.79 -8.46 -9.50
N GLU A 109 12.25 -7.82 -8.47
CA GLU A 109 13.03 -7.09 -7.46
C GLU A 109 13.26 -7.94 -6.18
N ALA A 110 12.98 -9.25 -6.23
CA ALA A 110 13.08 -10.20 -5.11
C ALA A 110 12.34 -9.72 -3.84
N LEU A 111 11.25 -8.95 -4.01
CA LEU A 111 10.46 -8.38 -2.94
C LEU A 111 9.39 -9.37 -2.48
N PRO A 112 9.37 -9.79 -1.19
CA PRO A 112 8.32 -10.67 -0.65
C PRO A 112 6.94 -10.01 -0.75
N VAL A 113 5.91 -10.81 -1.06
CA VAL A 113 4.53 -10.33 -1.20
C VAL A 113 3.62 -10.99 -0.19
N VAL A 114 2.80 -10.18 0.48
CA VAL A 114 1.72 -10.63 1.37
C VAL A 114 0.39 -10.08 0.87
N GLU A 115 -0.65 -10.88 0.95
CA GLU A 115 -1.95 -10.56 0.38
C GLU A 115 -3.02 -10.39 1.46
N TYR A 116 -3.86 -9.36 1.31
CA TYR A 116 -4.96 -9.05 2.22
C TYR A 116 -6.29 -8.95 1.48
N THR A 117 -7.36 -9.46 2.09
CA THR A 117 -8.72 -9.20 1.63
C THR A 117 -9.17 -7.79 2.03
N PRO A 118 -10.13 -7.19 1.32
CA PRO A 118 -10.71 -5.90 1.73
C PRO A 118 -11.23 -5.90 3.18
N ALA A 119 -11.81 -7.02 3.62
CA ALA A 119 -12.30 -7.16 5.00
C ALA A 119 -11.17 -7.18 6.03
N GLU A 120 -10.04 -7.84 5.73
CA GLU A 120 -8.85 -7.84 6.60
C GLU A 120 -8.25 -6.44 6.72
N VAL A 121 -8.17 -5.68 5.61
CA VAL A 121 -7.70 -4.29 5.63
C VAL A 121 -8.59 -3.42 6.52
N LYS A 122 -9.91 -3.48 6.31
CA LYS A 122 -10.87 -2.73 7.12
C LYS A 122 -10.81 -3.11 8.61
N GLN A 123 -10.77 -4.41 8.90
CA GLN A 123 -10.67 -4.92 10.27
C GLN A 123 -9.40 -4.44 10.97
N ALA A 124 -8.25 -4.50 10.30
CA ALA A 124 -6.98 -4.08 10.88
C ALA A 124 -6.95 -2.59 11.23
N ILE A 125 -7.51 -1.74 10.34
CA ILE A 125 -7.43 -0.28 10.51
C ILE A 125 -8.51 0.26 11.44
N SER A 126 -9.75 -0.20 11.28
CA SER A 126 -10.91 0.36 12.01
C SER A 126 -11.44 -0.53 13.13
N GLY A 127 -10.90 -1.75 13.29
CA GLY A 127 -11.44 -2.76 14.20
C GLY A 127 -12.73 -3.41 13.70
N TYR A 128 -13.20 -3.09 12.49
CA TYR A 128 -14.48 -3.54 11.97
C TYR A 128 -14.43 -3.82 10.46
N GLY A 129 -14.63 -5.09 10.06
CA GLY A 129 -14.48 -5.54 8.67
C GLY A 129 -15.48 -4.96 7.65
N ASN A 130 -16.60 -4.38 8.11
CA ASN A 130 -17.61 -3.71 7.28
C ASN A 130 -17.53 -2.17 7.35
N ALA A 131 -16.41 -1.61 7.81
CA ALA A 131 -16.22 -0.17 7.88
C ALA A 131 -16.44 0.51 6.51
N GLU A 132 -17.04 1.69 6.53
CA GLU A 132 -17.17 2.51 5.33
C GLU A 132 -15.81 3.06 4.88
N LYS A 133 -15.64 3.31 3.58
CA LYS A 133 -14.39 3.83 3.01
C LYS A 133 -13.90 5.10 3.73
N ARG A 134 -14.81 6.04 3.97
CA ARG A 134 -14.50 7.30 4.68
C ARG A 134 -13.96 7.07 6.10
N GLN A 135 -14.50 6.08 6.80
CA GLN A 135 -14.04 5.71 8.14
C GLN A 135 -12.60 5.15 8.10
N VAL A 136 -12.30 4.28 7.13
CA VAL A 136 -10.94 3.75 6.94
C VAL A 136 -9.96 4.87 6.63
N GLN A 137 -10.30 5.79 5.72
CA GLN A 137 -9.46 6.94 5.37
C GLN A 137 -9.17 7.84 6.58
N GLU A 138 -10.18 8.11 7.41
CA GLU A 138 -10.01 8.91 8.62
C GLU A 138 -9.10 8.21 9.65
N MET A 139 -9.24 6.90 9.82
CA MET A 139 -8.36 6.12 10.71
C MET A 139 -6.93 6.09 10.21
N VAL A 140 -6.71 5.93 8.90
CA VAL A 140 -5.38 6.02 8.27
C VAL A 140 -4.75 7.40 8.53
N ARG A 141 -5.51 8.48 8.35
CA ARG A 141 -5.06 9.84 8.64
C ARG A 141 -4.59 9.99 10.10
N GLN A 142 -5.37 9.46 11.04
CA GLN A 142 -5.04 9.54 12.48
C GLN A 142 -3.82 8.70 12.84
N VAL A 143 -3.74 7.46 12.35
CA VAL A 143 -2.63 6.52 12.63
C VAL A 143 -1.30 7.04 12.09
N LEU A 144 -1.33 7.78 10.99
CA LEU A 144 -0.15 8.38 10.35
C LEU A 144 0.07 9.85 10.75
N HIS A 145 -0.75 10.39 11.66
CA HIS A 145 -0.69 11.78 12.13
C HIS A 145 -0.69 12.82 10.99
N LEU A 146 -1.50 12.58 9.94
CA LEU A 146 -1.57 13.45 8.77
C LEU A 146 -2.58 14.59 8.99
N ASP A 147 -2.34 15.76 8.39
CA ASP A 147 -3.27 16.89 8.40
C ASP A 147 -4.54 16.58 7.61
N ALA A 148 -4.42 15.82 6.51
CA ALA A 148 -5.52 15.38 5.67
C ALA A 148 -5.33 13.92 5.24
N ALA A 149 -6.43 13.24 4.88
CA ALA A 149 -6.37 11.90 4.32
C ALA A 149 -5.60 11.90 2.98
N PRO A 150 -4.82 10.83 2.68
CA PRO A 150 -4.11 10.72 1.41
C PRO A 150 -5.05 10.87 0.21
N GLN A 151 -4.56 11.51 -0.85
CA GLN A 151 -5.29 11.73 -2.09
C GLN A 151 -4.45 11.30 -3.30
N PRO A 152 -5.07 10.85 -4.40
CA PRO A 152 -6.51 10.53 -4.56
C PRO A 152 -6.92 9.27 -3.77
N ASP A 153 -8.21 8.93 -3.79
CA ASP A 153 -8.79 7.79 -3.06
C ASP A 153 -8.03 6.47 -3.26
N ASP A 154 -7.61 6.16 -4.50
CA ASP A 154 -6.85 4.95 -4.79
C ASP A 154 -5.49 4.94 -4.07
N ALA A 155 -4.84 6.11 -3.91
CA ALA A 155 -3.63 6.23 -3.12
C ALA A 155 -3.90 5.96 -1.63
N ALA A 156 -5.01 6.47 -1.10
CA ALA A 156 -5.42 6.19 0.28
C ALA A 156 -5.67 4.69 0.51
N ASP A 157 -6.23 3.98 -0.47
CA ASP A 157 -6.43 2.53 -0.41
C ASP A 157 -5.07 1.79 -0.37
N GLY A 158 -4.09 2.19 -1.18
CA GLY A 158 -2.72 1.66 -1.13
C GLY A 158 -2.05 1.91 0.23
N VAL A 159 -2.20 3.10 0.80
CA VAL A 159 -1.68 3.42 2.15
C VAL A 159 -2.37 2.56 3.22
N ALA A 160 -3.68 2.36 3.14
CA ALA A 160 -4.43 1.52 4.06
C ALA A 160 -3.91 0.06 4.05
N ILE A 161 -3.58 -0.49 2.88
CA ILE A 161 -3.02 -1.83 2.74
C ILE A 161 -1.63 -1.93 3.41
N ALA A 162 -0.77 -0.92 3.23
CA ALA A 162 0.54 -0.89 3.89
C ALA A 162 0.42 -0.82 5.43
N VAL A 163 -0.46 0.04 5.95
CA VAL A 163 -0.75 0.16 7.40
C VAL A 163 -1.32 -1.15 7.95
N CYS A 164 -2.25 -1.78 7.25
CA CYS A 164 -2.80 -3.10 7.62
C CYS A 164 -1.69 -4.13 7.80
N HIS A 165 -0.73 -4.19 6.86
CA HIS A 165 0.38 -5.12 6.92
C HIS A 165 1.29 -4.86 8.14
N LEU A 166 1.67 -3.61 8.37
CA LEU A 166 2.52 -3.23 9.50
C LEU A 166 1.86 -3.54 10.86
N GLN A 167 0.56 -3.27 11.00
CA GLN A 167 -0.20 -3.62 12.21
C GLN A 167 -0.27 -5.15 12.42
N SER A 168 -0.56 -5.91 11.35
CA SER A 168 -0.65 -7.37 11.40
C SER A 168 0.70 -8.01 11.75
N ALA A 169 1.81 -7.46 11.28
CA ALA A 169 3.15 -7.91 11.58
C ALA A 169 3.51 -7.70 13.06
N ARG A 170 3.06 -6.59 13.66
CA ARG A 170 3.22 -6.36 15.12
C ARG A 170 2.54 -7.45 15.94
N TYR A 171 1.30 -7.82 15.62
CA TYR A 171 0.57 -8.86 16.35
C TYR A 171 1.25 -10.23 16.25
N ARG A 172 1.86 -10.57 15.10
CA ARG A 172 2.60 -11.84 14.92
C ARG A 172 3.89 -11.93 15.74
N ASN A 173 4.54 -10.82 15.99
CA ASN A 173 5.77 -10.78 16.79
C ASN A 173 5.52 -10.84 18.33
N TRP A 174 4.26 -10.79 18.76
CA TRP A 174 3.85 -10.85 20.18
C TRP A 174 3.35 -12.25 20.59
N GLN A 175 3.29 -13.22 19.67
CA GLN A 175 2.95 -14.62 19.91
C GLN A 175 4.18 -15.53 19.86
#